data_22be175343e8e5d597db5d322173499d
#
_entry.id   22be175343e8e5d597db5d322173499d
#
_cell.length_a   1.000
_cell.length_b   1.000
_cell.length_c   1.000
_cell.angle_alpha   90.00
_cell.angle_beta   90.00
_cell.angle_gamma   90.00
#
_symmetry.space_group_name_H-M   'P 1'
#
loop_
_entity.id
_entity.type
_entity.pdbx_description
1 polymer ?
#
loop_
_entity_poly.entity_id
_entity_poly.type
_entity_poly.pdbx_seq_one_letter_code
_entity_poly.pdbx_strand_id
1 'polypeptide(L)'
;MRSLPPIRAAAFLKDTRMSGPGLRDVLWVQGCSIGCPGCANQAYLPREPRVVLTVERLLAHFATRRGKIDGLTVSGGEPTEQPEAVAALLRGVQALGLSTVVFSGRTYESLSRDPACAGLLAHADLLIDGPFLQSQQDLSLAWRGSRNQRLLRLTDRFRPEDLEPPQANGEIVIDERGTVLHGIGALRLTGPEAGWTGTS
;
A
#
# COMPACT_ATOMS: atom_id res chain seq x y z
N MET A 1 0.11 -4.62 28.45
CA MET A 1 0.54 -4.42 27.04
C MET A 1 -0.13 -3.15 26.53
N ARG A 2 0.62 -2.22 25.96
CA ARG A 2 0.01 -1.06 25.27
C ARG A 2 -0.73 -1.59 24.04
N SER A 3 -2.01 -1.23 23.89
CA SER A 3 -2.75 -1.51 22.66
C SER A 3 -2.10 -0.73 21.50
N LEU A 4 -1.95 -1.38 20.35
CA LEU A 4 -1.46 -0.70 19.14
C LEU A 4 -2.48 0.37 18.70
N PRO A 5 -2.03 1.52 18.19
CA PRO A 5 -2.94 2.49 17.60
C PRO A 5 -3.63 1.86 16.38
N PRO A 6 -4.91 2.16 16.16
CA PRO A 6 -5.60 1.69 14.98
C PRO A 6 -5.09 2.38 13.70
N ILE A 7 -5.30 1.74 12.55
CA ILE A 7 -4.97 2.28 11.23
C ILE A 7 -6.14 3.09 10.70
N ARG A 8 -5.90 4.34 10.34
CA ARG A 8 -6.81 5.14 9.54
C ARG A 8 -6.70 4.67 8.09
N ALA A 9 -7.76 4.04 7.58
CA ALA A 9 -7.81 3.49 6.24
C ALA A 9 -8.70 4.33 5.31
N ALA A 10 -8.29 4.45 4.07
CA ALA A 10 -9.04 5.09 2.99
C ALA A 10 -9.79 4.06 2.14
N ALA A 11 -9.12 2.97 1.78
CA ALA A 11 -9.66 1.92 0.93
C ALA A 11 -8.94 0.59 1.16
N PHE A 12 -9.55 -0.50 0.72
CA PHE A 12 -8.96 -1.84 0.70
C PHE A 12 -9.40 -2.57 -0.57
N LEU A 13 -8.44 -3.19 -1.27
CA LEU A 13 -8.69 -4.00 -2.46
C LEU A 13 -8.04 -5.36 -2.29
N LYS A 14 -8.76 -6.42 -2.67
CA LYS A 14 -8.26 -7.80 -2.70
C LYS A 14 -7.81 -8.19 -4.10
N ASP A 15 -6.86 -9.12 -4.15
CA ASP A 15 -6.54 -9.87 -5.37
C ASP A 15 -6.11 -9.00 -6.56
N THR A 16 -5.20 -8.04 -6.34
CA THR A 16 -4.63 -7.22 -7.41
C THR A 16 -3.17 -7.58 -7.74
N ARG A 17 -2.78 -7.43 -9.01
CA ARG A 17 -1.39 -7.49 -9.49
C ARG A 17 -0.82 -6.12 -9.84
N MET A 18 -1.61 -5.06 -9.67
CA MET A 18 -1.25 -3.70 -10.07
C MET A 18 -0.50 -2.89 -8.99
N SER A 19 -0.23 -3.46 -7.83
CA SER A 19 0.35 -2.72 -6.70
C SER A 19 1.57 -3.39 -6.08
N GLY A 20 2.39 -4.01 -6.91
CA GLY A 20 3.60 -4.71 -6.49
C GLY A 20 3.68 -6.12 -7.09
N PRO A 21 4.81 -6.83 -6.85
CA PRO A 21 5.02 -8.17 -7.40
C PRO A 21 4.01 -9.20 -6.87
N GLY A 22 3.49 -10.05 -7.75
CA GLY A 22 2.57 -11.13 -7.40
C GLY A 22 1.14 -10.68 -7.15
N LEU A 23 0.30 -11.60 -6.67
CA LEU A 23 -1.09 -11.34 -6.31
C LEU A 23 -1.17 -10.80 -4.88
N ARG A 24 -1.77 -9.63 -4.67
CA ARG A 24 -1.69 -8.92 -3.39
C ARG A 24 -3.03 -8.36 -2.96
N ASP A 25 -3.22 -8.24 -1.65
CA ASP A 25 -4.24 -7.33 -1.12
C ASP A 25 -3.58 -5.97 -0.86
N VAL A 26 -4.32 -4.88 -1.09
CA VAL A 26 -3.84 -3.50 -0.94
C VAL A 26 -4.64 -2.77 0.10
N LEU A 27 -3.93 -2.15 1.04
CA LEU A 27 -4.48 -1.22 2.01
C LEU A 27 -4.02 0.19 1.67
N TRP A 28 -4.94 1.08 1.35
CA TRP A 28 -4.68 2.51 1.28
C TRP A 28 -4.97 3.15 2.63
N VAL A 29 -3.95 3.79 3.21
CA VAL A 29 -4.12 4.55 4.44
C VAL A 29 -4.66 5.95 4.16
N GLN A 30 -5.29 6.56 5.16
CA GLN A 30 -5.83 7.91 5.11
C GLN A 30 -4.91 8.89 5.82
N GLY A 31 -4.70 10.05 5.21
CA GLY A 31 -3.84 11.13 5.70
C GLY A 31 -2.50 11.20 4.97
N CYS A 32 -2.15 12.38 4.47
CA CYS A 32 -0.85 12.65 3.85
C CYS A 32 -0.56 14.16 3.92
N SER A 33 0.57 14.52 4.49
CA SER A 33 1.05 15.92 4.56
C SER A 33 1.98 16.31 3.41
N ILE A 34 2.37 15.36 2.55
CA ILE A 34 3.30 15.65 1.43
C ILE A 34 2.62 16.49 0.37
N GLY A 35 1.36 16.18 0.02
CA GLY A 35 0.53 17.00 -0.87
C GLY A 35 1.10 17.15 -2.28
N CYS A 36 1.63 16.09 -2.88
CA CYS A 36 2.23 16.15 -4.22
C CYS A 36 1.25 16.73 -5.26
N PRO A 37 1.64 17.77 -6.04
CA PRO A 37 0.82 18.26 -7.14
C PRO A 37 0.52 17.15 -8.15
N GLY A 38 -0.76 17.00 -8.53
CA GLY A 38 -1.20 15.95 -9.46
C GLY A 38 -1.26 14.54 -8.86
N CYS A 39 -1.20 14.41 -7.52
CA CYS A 39 -1.34 13.12 -6.85
C CYS A 39 -2.62 12.40 -7.29
N ALA A 40 -2.51 11.12 -7.67
CA ALA A 40 -3.66 10.30 -8.06
C ALA A 40 -4.63 10.02 -6.90
N ASN A 41 -4.13 10.04 -5.67
CA ASN A 41 -4.85 9.69 -4.46
C ASN A 41 -5.29 10.92 -3.65
N GLN A 42 -5.70 12.01 -4.30
CA GLN A 42 -6.09 13.26 -3.62
C GLN A 42 -7.18 13.05 -2.55
N ALA A 43 -8.10 12.13 -2.78
CA ALA A 43 -9.15 11.78 -1.82
C ALA A 43 -8.63 11.16 -0.51
N TYR A 44 -7.36 10.73 -0.48
CA TYR A 44 -6.72 10.10 0.69
C TYR A 44 -5.78 11.06 1.45
N LEU A 45 -5.67 12.32 1.01
CA LEU A 45 -4.85 13.35 1.68
C LEU A 45 -5.44 13.83 3.02
N PRO A 46 -6.77 14.05 3.15
CA PRO A 46 -7.36 14.48 4.42
C PRO A 46 -7.07 13.46 5.54
N ARG A 47 -6.91 13.96 6.78
CA ARG A 47 -6.59 13.11 7.93
C ARG A 47 -7.81 12.44 8.57
N GLU A 48 -9.01 12.92 8.27
CA GLU A 48 -10.27 12.33 8.72
C GLU A 48 -10.40 10.92 8.11
N PRO A 49 -10.44 9.87 8.94
CA PRO A 49 -10.46 8.51 8.44
C PRO A 49 -11.83 8.17 7.84
N ARG A 50 -11.84 7.51 6.68
CA ARG A 50 -13.06 6.88 6.17
C ARG A 50 -13.43 5.66 6.99
N VAL A 51 -12.41 4.88 7.37
CA VAL A 51 -12.56 3.68 8.20
C VAL A 51 -11.39 3.62 9.17
N VAL A 52 -11.67 3.16 10.39
CA VAL A 52 -10.66 2.87 11.42
C VAL A 52 -10.59 1.35 11.61
N LEU A 53 -9.43 0.77 11.40
CA LEU A 53 -9.21 -0.67 11.48
C LEU A 53 -8.15 -0.99 12.54
N THR A 54 -8.40 -2.00 13.37
CA THR A 54 -7.36 -2.49 14.27
C THR A 54 -6.37 -3.39 13.51
N VAL A 55 -5.13 -3.41 13.97
CA VAL A 55 -4.09 -4.28 13.39
C VAL A 55 -4.50 -5.74 13.50
N GLU A 56 -5.10 -6.14 14.61
CA GLU A 56 -5.57 -7.51 14.87
C GLU A 56 -6.62 -7.94 13.85
N ARG A 57 -7.58 -7.05 13.52
CA ARG A 57 -8.61 -7.34 12.50
C ARG A 57 -7.99 -7.55 11.12
N LEU A 58 -7.02 -6.73 10.75
CA LEU A 58 -6.28 -6.90 9.50
C LEU A 58 -5.48 -8.20 9.49
N LEU A 59 -4.78 -8.54 10.58
CA LEU A 59 -4.03 -9.78 10.68
C LEU A 59 -4.93 -11.02 10.64
N ALA A 60 -6.12 -10.97 11.24
CA ALA A 60 -7.10 -12.04 11.13
C ALA A 60 -7.53 -12.24 9.66
N HIS A 61 -7.74 -11.15 8.90
CA HIS A 61 -7.98 -11.24 7.46
C HIS A 61 -6.81 -11.92 6.73
N PHE A 62 -5.57 -11.46 6.94
CA PHE A 62 -4.40 -12.01 6.25
C PHE A 62 -4.13 -13.48 6.63
N ALA A 63 -4.47 -13.92 7.84
CA ALA A 63 -4.40 -15.33 8.23
C ALA A 63 -5.26 -16.21 7.32
N THR A 64 -6.43 -15.75 6.86
CA THR A 64 -7.30 -16.47 5.92
C THR A 64 -6.80 -16.43 4.47
N ARG A 65 -5.84 -15.57 4.19
CA ARG A 65 -5.28 -15.33 2.84
C ARG A 65 -4.01 -16.11 2.55
N ARG A 66 -3.43 -16.79 3.56
CA ARG A 66 -2.22 -17.61 3.40
C ARG A 66 -2.40 -18.63 2.27
N GLY A 67 -1.40 -18.72 1.39
CA GLY A 67 -1.42 -19.61 0.23
C GLY A 67 -2.38 -19.20 -0.90
N LYS A 68 -3.08 -18.06 -0.76
CA LYS A 68 -4.00 -17.52 -1.78
C LYS A 68 -3.44 -16.26 -2.44
N ILE A 69 -2.60 -15.51 -1.72
CA ILE A 69 -1.94 -14.29 -2.20
C ILE A 69 -0.46 -14.33 -1.84
N ASP A 70 0.32 -13.51 -2.52
CA ASP A 70 1.77 -13.37 -2.28
C ASP A 70 2.09 -12.35 -1.17
N GLY A 71 1.18 -11.42 -0.89
CA GLY A 71 1.44 -10.45 0.16
C GLY A 71 0.46 -9.30 0.31
N LEU A 72 0.88 -8.34 1.12
CA LEU A 72 0.22 -7.06 1.38
C LEU A 72 0.99 -5.92 0.71
N THR A 73 0.26 -4.98 0.14
CA THR A 73 0.78 -3.65 -0.19
C THR A 73 0.11 -2.59 0.68
N VAL A 74 0.90 -1.70 1.27
CA VAL A 74 0.42 -0.52 1.98
C VAL A 74 0.80 0.73 1.18
N SER A 75 -0.23 1.52 0.82
CA SER A 75 -0.13 2.74 0.01
C SER A 75 -1.16 3.77 0.53
N GLY A 76 -1.62 4.69 -0.32
CA GLY A 76 -2.77 5.56 -0.05
C GLY A 76 -2.40 7.01 0.15
N GLY A 77 -2.66 7.55 1.33
CA GLY A 77 -2.05 8.76 1.84
C GLY A 77 -0.55 8.52 2.06
N GLU A 78 -0.05 8.74 3.27
CA GLU A 78 1.35 8.46 3.59
C GLU A 78 1.44 7.43 4.73
N PRO A 79 1.87 6.19 4.46
CA PRO A 79 1.98 5.14 5.48
C PRO A 79 2.88 5.51 6.65
N THR A 80 3.90 6.35 6.42
CA THR A 80 4.85 6.79 7.47
C THR A 80 4.27 7.86 8.39
N GLU A 81 3.03 8.32 8.17
CA GLU A 81 2.27 9.12 9.15
C GLU A 81 1.50 8.26 10.18
N GLN A 82 1.58 6.92 10.04
CA GLN A 82 1.02 5.94 10.97
C GLN A 82 2.05 4.82 11.25
N PRO A 83 3.32 5.16 11.53
CA PRO A 83 4.45 4.24 11.41
C PRO A 83 4.35 3.06 12.38
N GLU A 84 3.89 3.26 13.62
CA GLU A 84 3.78 2.21 14.63
C GLU A 84 2.75 1.15 14.24
N ALA A 85 1.56 1.58 13.83
CA ALA A 85 0.48 0.66 13.44
C ALA A 85 0.82 -0.07 12.13
N VAL A 86 1.39 0.64 11.15
CA VAL A 86 1.81 0.04 9.87
C VAL A 86 2.95 -0.95 10.11
N ALA A 87 3.96 -0.61 10.90
CA ALA A 87 5.06 -1.53 11.24
C ALA A 87 4.54 -2.82 11.91
N ALA A 88 3.61 -2.70 12.85
CA ALA A 88 3.00 -3.86 13.50
C ALA A 88 2.22 -4.75 12.53
N LEU A 89 1.48 -4.14 11.59
CA LEU A 89 0.79 -4.87 10.52
C LEU A 89 1.78 -5.61 9.61
N LEU A 90 2.80 -4.92 9.10
CA LEU A 90 3.83 -5.52 8.22
C LEU A 90 4.51 -6.69 8.90
N ARG A 91 4.95 -6.53 10.16
CA ARG A 91 5.56 -7.60 10.96
C ARG A 91 4.65 -8.82 11.07
N GLY A 92 3.38 -8.60 11.39
CA GLY A 92 2.40 -9.68 11.50
C GLY A 92 2.16 -10.41 10.18
N VAL A 93 2.10 -9.67 9.07
CA VAL A 93 1.94 -10.21 7.71
C VAL A 93 3.16 -11.05 7.31
N GLN A 94 4.38 -10.59 7.60
CA GLN A 94 5.60 -11.37 7.38
C GLN A 94 5.62 -12.65 8.23
N ALA A 95 5.16 -12.59 9.49
CA ALA A 95 5.05 -13.78 10.34
C ALA A 95 4.05 -14.83 9.79
N LEU A 96 3.10 -14.42 8.95
CA LEU A 96 2.21 -15.33 8.21
C LEU A 96 2.86 -15.91 6.95
N GLY A 97 4.11 -15.55 6.62
CA GLY A 97 4.82 -15.99 5.41
C GLY A 97 4.52 -15.16 4.16
N LEU A 98 3.74 -14.08 4.28
CA LEU A 98 3.38 -13.18 3.20
C LEU A 98 4.41 -12.07 3.02
N SER A 99 4.62 -11.61 1.81
CA SER A 99 5.54 -10.49 1.49
C SER A 99 4.87 -9.13 1.71
N THR A 100 5.69 -8.09 1.92
CA THR A 100 5.22 -6.75 2.21
C THR A 100 5.81 -5.72 1.25
N VAL A 101 4.97 -4.86 0.70
CA VAL A 101 5.34 -3.73 -0.16
C VAL A 101 4.80 -2.44 0.47
N VAL A 102 5.62 -1.41 0.52
CA VAL A 102 5.23 -0.09 1.05
C VAL A 102 5.52 0.97 0.01
N PHE A 103 4.54 1.85 -0.22
CA PHE A 103 4.72 3.08 -0.98
C PHE A 103 4.89 4.24 0.00
N SER A 104 5.87 5.09 -0.23
CA SER A 104 6.05 6.34 0.52
C SER A 104 6.45 7.47 -0.39
N GLY A 105 5.87 8.64 -0.18
CA GLY A 105 6.33 9.86 -0.84
C GLY A 105 7.61 10.44 -0.22
N ARG A 106 8.09 9.87 0.89
CA ARG A 106 9.40 10.19 1.50
C ARG A 106 10.48 9.30 0.89
N THR A 107 11.72 9.83 0.82
CA THR A 107 12.87 9.03 0.36
C THR A 107 13.37 8.11 1.47
N TYR A 108 13.99 6.99 1.10
CA TYR A 108 14.61 6.04 2.02
C TYR A 108 15.59 6.73 2.99
N GLU A 109 16.40 7.67 2.48
CA GLU A 109 17.36 8.42 3.29
C GLU A 109 16.68 9.30 4.34
N SER A 110 15.51 9.86 4.02
CA SER A 110 14.70 10.61 4.99
C SER A 110 14.07 9.67 6.04
N LEU A 111 13.57 8.52 5.59
CA LEU A 111 12.95 7.51 6.46
C LEU A 111 13.95 6.88 7.42
N SER A 112 15.17 6.59 6.94
CA SER A 112 16.24 5.98 7.74
C SER A 112 16.75 6.89 8.87
N ARG A 113 16.56 8.21 8.75
CA ARG A 113 16.90 9.18 9.80
C ARG A 113 15.79 9.39 10.81
N ASP A 114 14.61 8.85 10.56
CA ASP A 114 13.43 8.99 11.41
C ASP A 114 13.25 7.73 12.27
N PRO A 115 13.56 7.78 13.58
CA PRO A 115 13.45 6.59 14.44
C PRO A 115 12.02 6.00 14.47
N ALA A 116 10.99 6.83 14.26
CA ALA A 116 9.62 6.35 14.21
C ALA A 116 9.37 5.41 13.03
N CYS A 117 10.12 5.55 11.94
CA CYS A 117 10.00 4.73 10.74
C CYS A 117 10.86 3.45 10.76
N ALA A 118 11.74 3.28 11.75
CA ALA A 118 12.65 2.14 11.82
C ALA A 118 11.91 0.78 11.78
N GLY A 119 10.81 0.64 12.54
CA GLY A 119 10.01 -0.58 12.54
C GLY A 119 9.32 -0.85 11.20
N LEU A 120 8.86 0.19 10.50
CA LEU A 120 8.26 0.08 9.18
C LEU A 120 9.30 -0.38 8.16
N LEU A 121 10.48 0.22 8.14
CA LEU A 121 11.58 -0.16 7.23
C LEU A 121 12.08 -1.58 7.50
N ALA A 122 12.14 -2.00 8.78
CA ALA A 122 12.57 -3.34 9.17
C ALA A 122 11.61 -4.45 8.68
N HIS A 123 10.36 -4.11 8.37
CA HIS A 123 9.32 -5.05 7.95
C HIS A 123 8.73 -4.74 6.57
N ALA A 124 9.36 -3.90 5.77
CA ALA A 124 9.07 -3.75 4.35
C ALA A 124 10.05 -4.59 3.52
N ASP A 125 9.54 -5.51 2.70
CA ASP A 125 10.40 -6.28 1.78
C ASP A 125 10.78 -5.45 0.56
N LEU A 126 9.83 -4.65 0.05
CA LEU A 126 10.02 -3.71 -1.04
C LEU A 126 9.47 -2.34 -0.63
N LEU A 127 10.29 -1.33 -0.78
CA LEU A 127 9.90 0.08 -0.63
C LEU A 127 9.87 0.75 -2.00
N ILE A 128 8.73 1.39 -2.31
CA ILE A 128 8.60 2.28 -3.46
C ILE A 128 8.61 3.69 -2.90
N ASP A 129 9.73 4.40 -3.07
CA ASP A 129 10.01 5.65 -2.39
C ASP A 129 10.07 6.86 -3.31
N GLY A 130 9.86 8.03 -2.73
CA GLY A 130 9.96 9.33 -3.38
C GLY A 130 8.60 9.95 -3.72
N PRO A 131 8.50 11.29 -3.67
CA PRO A 131 7.28 12.01 -3.97
C PRO A 131 6.91 11.86 -5.45
N PHE A 132 5.62 11.91 -5.77
CA PHE A 132 5.19 12.01 -7.15
C PHE A 132 5.56 13.39 -7.70
N LEU A 133 6.27 13.42 -8.82
CA LEU A 133 6.63 14.62 -9.56
C LEU A 133 5.94 14.63 -10.91
N GLN A 134 4.96 15.50 -11.09
CA GLN A 134 4.17 15.58 -12.32
C GLN A 134 5.05 15.85 -13.56
N SER A 135 6.12 16.61 -13.42
CA SER A 135 7.09 16.89 -14.51
C SER A 135 7.90 15.66 -14.93
N GLN A 136 7.89 14.60 -14.12
CA GLN A 136 8.57 13.33 -14.38
C GLN A 136 7.59 12.17 -14.53
N GLN A 137 6.30 12.46 -14.73
CA GLN A 137 5.27 11.43 -14.88
C GLN A 137 5.63 10.46 -16.00
N ASP A 138 5.50 9.18 -15.71
CA ASP A 138 5.75 8.12 -16.67
C ASP A 138 4.95 6.87 -16.28
N LEU A 139 3.88 6.59 -17.01
CA LEU A 139 2.94 5.50 -16.75
C LEU A 139 3.43 4.14 -17.28
N SER A 140 4.59 4.08 -17.95
CA SER A 140 5.21 2.82 -18.38
C SER A 140 6.02 2.14 -17.28
N LEU A 141 6.28 2.85 -16.18
CA LEU A 141 7.08 2.35 -15.07
C LEU A 141 6.29 1.36 -14.21
N ALA A 142 6.92 0.25 -13.83
CA ALA A 142 6.34 -0.68 -12.85
C ALA A 142 6.00 0.04 -11.55
N TRP A 143 4.72 0.04 -11.17
CA TRP A 143 4.15 0.54 -9.90
C TRP A 143 4.51 1.97 -9.48
N ARG A 144 5.17 2.73 -10.33
CA ARG A 144 5.62 4.12 -10.08
C ARG A 144 4.86 5.09 -10.96
N GLY A 145 4.55 6.25 -10.44
CA GLY A 145 3.88 7.31 -11.21
C GLY A 145 4.86 8.27 -11.89
N SER A 146 6.11 8.35 -11.43
CA SER A 146 7.13 9.27 -11.93
C SER A 146 8.54 8.71 -11.85
N ARG A 147 9.43 9.16 -12.75
CA ARG A 147 10.79 8.59 -12.93
C ARG A 147 11.71 8.74 -11.72
N ASN A 148 11.49 9.74 -10.86
CA ASN A 148 12.27 9.92 -9.63
C ASN A 148 11.99 8.86 -8.56
N GLN A 149 10.84 8.17 -8.63
CA GLN A 149 10.49 7.14 -7.66
C GLN A 149 11.34 5.88 -7.88
N ARG A 150 11.74 5.23 -6.79
CA ARG A 150 12.65 4.08 -6.82
C ARG A 150 11.98 2.82 -6.29
N LEU A 151 12.42 1.67 -6.78
CA LEU A 151 12.10 0.35 -6.23
C LEU A 151 13.30 -0.11 -5.41
N LEU A 152 13.17 -0.17 -4.09
CA LEU A 152 14.24 -0.52 -3.16
C LEU A 152 13.89 -1.83 -2.46
N ARG A 153 14.62 -2.90 -2.78
CA ARG A 153 14.54 -4.17 -2.05
C ARG A 153 15.22 -3.99 -0.71
N LEU A 154 14.49 -4.13 0.37
CA LEU A 154 15.03 -4.01 1.73
C LEU A 154 15.36 -5.38 2.33
N THR A 155 14.85 -6.46 1.73
CA THR A 155 15.16 -7.86 2.06
C THR A 155 15.40 -8.67 0.79
N ASP A 156 15.81 -9.92 0.93
CA ASP A 156 16.00 -10.86 -0.19
C ASP A 156 14.69 -11.56 -0.60
N ARG A 157 13.53 -11.08 -0.12
CA ARG A 157 12.21 -11.69 -0.42
C ARG A 157 11.86 -11.61 -1.90
N PHE A 158 12.23 -10.53 -2.57
CA PHE A 158 12.05 -10.33 -4.01
C PHE A 158 13.39 -10.40 -4.73
N ARG A 159 13.41 -11.06 -5.87
CA ARG A 159 14.55 -11.09 -6.78
C ARG A 159 14.44 -9.95 -7.80
N PRO A 160 15.50 -9.55 -8.49
CA PRO A 160 15.45 -8.51 -9.52
C PRO A 160 14.38 -8.78 -10.60
N GLU A 161 14.23 -10.05 -11.03
CA GLU A 161 13.25 -10.47 -12.03
C GLU A 161 11.79 -10.33 -11.55
N ASP A 162 11.54 -10.36 -10.25
CA ASP A 162 10.20 -10.14 -9.68
C ASP A 162 9.75 -8.67 -9.79
N LEU A 163 10.68 -7.74 -10.12
CA LEU A 163 10.43 -6.30 -10.24
C LEU A 163 10.18 -5.83 -11.67
N GLU A 164 10.00 -6.75 -12.60
CA GLU A 164 9.60 -6.41 -13.96
C GLU A 164 8.17 -5.85 -13.99
N PRO A 165 7.90 -4.87 -14.88
CA PRO A 165 6.57 -4.31 -14.98
C PRO A 165 5.54 -5.38 -15.34
N PRO A 166 4.32 -5.31 -14.78
CA PRO A 166 3.24 -6.20 -15.18
C PRO A 166 2.93 -5.98 -16.68
N GLN A 167 2.50 -7.03 -17.37
CA GLN A 167 2.17 -6.97 -18.81
C GLN A 167 0.93 -6.09 -19.10
N ALA A 168 0.14 -5.75 -18.09
CA ALA A 168 -1.05 -4.91 -18.18
C ALA A 168 -0.85 -3.60 -17.41
N ASN A 169 -1.40 -2.51 -17.94
CA ASN A 169 -1.36 -1.19 -17.29
C ASN A 169 -2.54 -0.96 -16.33
N GLY A 170 -3.44 -1.91 -16.20
CA GLY A 170 -4.59 -1.85 -15.31
C GLY A 170 -5.36 -3.16 -15.29
N GLU A 171 -6.20 -3.30 -14.30
CA GLU A 171 -7.13 -4.42 -14.15
C GLU A 171 -8.52 -3.90 -13.78
N ILE A 172 -9.53 -4.67 -14.16
CA ILE A 172 -10.91 -4.42 -13.77
C ILE A 172 -11.27 -5.52 -12.78
N VAL A 173 -11.60 -5.12 -11.56
CA VAL A 173 -12.11 -6.03 -10.52
C VAL A 173 -13.63 -5.83 -10.45
N ILE A 174 -14.38 -6.90 -10.69
CA ILE A 174 -15.84 -6.91 -10.61
C ILE A 174 -16.22 -7.87 -9.49
N ASP A 175 -16.94 -7.38 -8.49
CA ASP A 175 -17.51 -8.20 -7.44
C ASP A 175 -18.95 -7.75 -7.13
N GLU A 176 -19.62 -8.38 -6.18
CA GLU A 176 -20.99 -8.05 -5.77
C GLU A 176 -21.17 -6.61 -5.24
N ARG A 177 -20.09 -5.91 -4.92
CA ARG A 177 -20.07 -4.51 -4.43
C ARG A 177 -19.90 -3.51 -5.56
N GLY A 178 -19.55 -3.95 -6.76
CA GLY A 178 -19.39 -3.09 -7.95
C GLY A 178 -18.16 -3.39 -8.78
N THR A 179 -17.81 -2.42 -9.62
CA THR A 179 -16.66 -2.48 -10.52
C THR A 179 -15.58 -1.52 -10.06
N VAL A 180 -14.36 -2.02 -9.89
CA VAL A 180 -13.18 -1.23 -9.56
C VAL A 180 -12.23 -1.29 -10.75
N LEU A 181 -11.88 -0.13 -11.31
CA LEU A 181 -10.77 0.00 -12.25
C LEU A 181 -9.52 0.35 -11.45
N HIS A 182 -8.56 -0.55 -11.45
CA HIS A 182 -7.28 -0.37 -10.75
C HIS A 182 -6.13 -0.43 -11.75
N GLY A 183 -5.18 0.52 -11.65
CA GLY A 183 -4.03 0.58 -12.54
C GLY A 183 -3.02 1.63 -12.11
N ILE A 184 -1.97 1.80 -12.93
CA ILE A 184 -0.96 2.82 -12.69
C ILE A 184 -1.61 4.19 -12.86
N GLY A 185 -1.79 4.91 -11.73
CA GLY A 185 -2.21 6.30 -11.73
C GLY A 185 -3.60 6.62 -11.19
N ALA A 186 -4.54 5.70 -11.03
CA ALA A 186 -5.80 5.99 -10.36
C ALA A 186 -6.59 4.74 -9.97
N LEU A 187 -7.08 4.72 -8.75
CA LEU A 187 -8.22 3.89 -8.36
C LEU A 187 -9.50 4.69 -8.68
N ARG A 188 -10.27 4.28 -9.67
CA ARG A 188 -11.61 4.82 -9.90
C ARG A 188 -12.64 3.80 -9.42
N LEU A 189 -13.34 4.15 -8.36
CA LEU A 189 -14.49 3.39 -7.89
C LEU A 189 -15.71 3.86 -8.69
N THR A 190 -16.33 2.96 -9.44
CA THR A 190 -17.62 3.18 -10.09
C THR A 190 -18.65 2.32 -9.38
N GLY A 191 -19.48 2.92 -8.52
CA GLY A 191 -20.53 2.21 -7.76
C GLY A 191 -20.84 2.88 -6.42
N PRO A 192 -21.91 2.47 -5.73
CA PRO A 192 -22.17 2.97 -4.38
C PRO A 192 -21.01 2.62 -3.47
N GLU A 193 -20.56 3.60 -2.72
CA GLU A 193 -19.37 3.65 -1.86
C GLU A 193 -18.78 2.27 -1.48
N ALA A 194 -17.57 1.98 -1.98
CA ALA A 194 -16.83 0.77 -1.60
C ALA A 194 -16.36 0.87 -0.15
N GLY A 195 -17.30 0.73 0.77
CA GLY A 195 -17.04 0.62 2.19
C GLY A 195 -16.57 -0.80 2.53
N TRP A 196 -15.66 -0.93 3.47
CA TRP A 196 -15.33 -2.19 4.12
C TRP A 196 -16.59 -2.76 4.78
N THR A 197 -17.22 -3.78 4.18
CA THR A 197 -18.22 -4.62 4.84
C THR A 197 -17.52 -5.87 5.37
N GLY A 198 -16.85 -5.75 6.51
CA GLY A 198 -16.42 -6.91 7.27
C GLY A 198 -17.64 -7.59 7.85
N THR A 199 -17.94 -8.80 7.43
CA THR A 199 -18.83 -9.69 8.16
C THR A 199 -18.27 -9.90 9.56
N SER A 200 -19.14 -9.67 10.54
CA SER A 200 -18.96 -9.95 11.98
C SER A 200 -18.49 -11.38 12.24
#